data_76be3fcf5c51eb1039348272d14631d4
#
_entry.id   76be3fcf5c51eb1039348272d14631d4
#
_cell.length_a   1.000
_cell.length_b   1.000
_cell.length_c   1.000
_cell.angle_alpha   90.00
_cell.angle_beta   90.00
_cell.angle_gamma   90.00
#
_symmetry.space_group_name_H-M   'P 1'
#
loop_
_entity.id
_entity.type
_entity.pdbx_description
1 polymer ?
#
loop_
_entity_poly.entity_id
_entity_poly.type
_entity_poly.pdbx_seq_one_letter_code
_entity_poly.pdbx_strand_id
1 'polypeptide(L)'
;MIYNNIMNYISFAIDSGLKEKIENFYNDYQVENNGDYISFFAKYGNTTITIYTSKKGHKVIFSGPNALKEAQLFNPQAQIKEAKEKVVTNFITFQEQIGSDEVGFGDFFGPLIVVACHFDNKLVNEVSNINDSKKITDKFILEYIPSIINRISFSKLTVNNEKYNSLIDNGLNMNEIKAKLHNKALLNLKKKHPNCKNFFIDQFCLPENYYTYIQYELEAVEKITFKTKAESMYPCVALASMIARYCFLKEMEVLSEKYAMEFPKGAGLQVDNFAKEFINKYGIKELRNVAKLNFANYKNLINKWYFPIS
;
A
#
# COMPACT_ATOMS: atom_id res chain seq x y z
N MET A 1 19.48 -26.26 -14.88
CA MET A 1 18.47 -25.54 -15.67
C MET A 1 17.21 -25.42 -14.83
N ILE A 2 16.97 -24.26 -14.22
CA ILE A 2 15.79 -23.99 -13.43
C ILE A 2 14.79 -23.33 -14.37
N TYR A 3 13.76 -24.07 -14.79
CA TYR A 3 12.66 -23.53 -15.58
C TYR A 3 11.87 -22.52 -14.72
N ASN A 4 12.05 -21.23 -15.00
CA ASN A 4 11.19 -20.18 -14.50
C ASN A 4 9.80 -20.35 -15.15
N ASN A 5 8.84 -20.90 -14.42
CA ASN A 5 7.42 -20.88 -14.80
C ASN A 5 6.91 -19.43 -14.74
N ILE A 6 7.05 -18.70 -15.83
CA ILE A 6 6.31 -17.46 -16.05
C ILE A 6 4.86 -17.88 -16.25
N MET A 7 3.99 -17.64 -15.26
CA MET A 7 2.55 -17.85 -15.46
C MET A 7 2.05 -16.79 -16.45
N ASN A 8 1.90 -17.19 -17.70
CA ASN A 8 1.24 -16.39 -18.72
C ASN A 8 -0.22 -16.19 -18.30
N TYR A 9 -0.70 -14.96 -18.34
CA TYR A 9 -2.11 -14.67 -18.16
C TYR A 9 -2.62 -13.75 -19.25
N ILE A 10 -3.89 -13.94 -19.61
CA ILE A 10 -4.61 -13.08 -20.55
C ILE A 10 -5.80 -12.47 -19.83
N SER A 11 -6.02 -11.18 -20.00
CA SER A 11 -7.16 -10.52 -19.39
C SER A 11 -7.76 -9.48 -20.31
N PHE A 12 -9.10 -9.41 -20.34
CA PHE A 12 -9.86 -8.39 -21.06
C PHE A 12 -11.19 -8.09 -20.36
N ALA A 13 -11.74 -6.92 -20.67
CA ALA A 13 -13.08 -6.55 -20.22
C ALA A 13 -14.13 -7.33 -21.03
N ILE A 14 -15.21 -7.71 -20.38
CA ILE A 14 -16.32 -8.47 -20.97
C ILE A 14 -17.65 -7.81 -20.61
N ASP A 15 -18.63 -7.88 -21.50
CA ASP A 15 -20.01 -7.54 -21.20
C ASP A 15 -20.75 -8.70 -20.50
N SER A 16 -22.00 -8.45 -20.13
CA SER A 16 -22.82 -9.46 -19.43
C SER A 16 -23.12 -10.68 -20.30
N GLY A 17 -23.27 -10.53 -21.61
CA GLY A 17 -23.54 -11.64 -22.51
C GLY A 17 -22.32 -12.55 -22.70
N LEU A 18 -21.13 -11.99 -22.81
CA LEU A 18 -19.89 -12.77 -22.89
C LEU A 18 -19.53 -13.40 -21.54
N LYS A 19 -19.85 -12.72 -20.43
CA LYS A 19 -19.74 -13.28 -19.08
C LYS A 19 -20.54 -14.56 -18.96
N GLU A 20 -21.83 -14.51 -19.30
CA GLU A 20 -22.73 -15.68 -19.25
C GLU A 20 -22.23 -16.82 -20.13
N LYS A 21 -21.76 -16.54 -21.35
CA LYS A 21 -21.17 -17.54 -22.23
C LYS A 21 -19.96 -18.25 -21.62
N ILE A 22 -19.07 -17.52 -20.97
CA ILE A 22 -17.89 -18.07 -20.32
C ILE A 22 -18.30 -18.92 -19.10
N GLU A 23 -19.21 -18.41 -18.27
CA GLU A 23 -19.72 -19.11 -17.09
C GLU A 23 -20.38 -20.44 -17.50
N ASN A 24 -21.26 -20.45 -18.52
CA ASN A 24 -21.90 -21.64 -19.02
C ASN A 24 -20.89 -22.63 -19.60
N PHE A 25 -19.86 -22.18 -20.32
CA PHE A 25 -18.87 -23.05 -20.95
C PHE A 25 -17.99 -23.77 -19.90
N TYR A 26 -17.67 -23.10 -18.78
CA TYR A 26 -16.83 -23.67 -17.72
C TYR A 26 -17.62 -24.09 -16.46
N ASN A 27 -18.95 -24.18 -16.53
CA ASN A 27 -19.80 -24.47 -15.38
C ASN A 27 -19.41 -25.76 -14.65
N ASP A 28 -19.14 -26.85 -15.41
CA ASP A 28 -18.75 -28.15 -14.85
C ASP A 28 -17.35 -28.15 -14.18
N TYR A 29 -16.59 -27.08 -14.33
CA TYR A 29 -15.25 -26.91 -13.81
C TYR A 29 -15.18 -25.83 -12.73
N GLN A 30 -16.32 -25.35 -12.25
CA GLN A 30 -16.41 -24.32 -11.23
C GLN A 30 -15.85 -24.83 -9.89
N VAL A 31 -15.11 -23.98 -9.20
CA VAL A 31 -14.53 -24.24 -7.88
C VAL A 31 -14.89 -23.09 -6.97
N GLU A 32 -15.23 -23.37 -5.72
CA GLU A 32 -15.46 -22.32 -4.73
C GLU A 32 -14.23 -21.41 -4.55
N ASN A 33 -14.48 -20.12 -4.56
CA ASN A 33 -13.47 -19.11 -4.31
C ASN A 33 -14.08 -17.92 -3.54
N ASN A 34 -13.56 -17.64 -2.37
CA ASN A 34 -14.04 -16.60 -1.47
C ASN A 34 -13.32 -15.26 -1.65
N GLY A 35 -12.67 -15.02 -2.80
CA GLY A 35 -11.98 -13.77 -3.12
C GLY A 35 -12.96 -12.61 -3.36
N ASP A 36 -12.64 -11.43 -2.82
CA ASP A 36 -13.42 -10.21 -3.04
C ASP A 36 -13.54 -9.91 -4.54
N TYR A 37 -14.77 -9.58 -4.98
CA TYR A 37 -15.12 -9.26 -6.38
C TYR A 37 -15.03 -10.40 -7.40
N ILE A 38 -14.72 -11.65 -7.01
CA ILE A 38 -14.76 -12.82 -7.89
C ILE A 38 -16.22 -13.27 -8.02
N SER A 39 -16.78 -13.16 -9.23
CA SER A 39 -18.14 -13.64 -9.52
C SER A 39 -18.15 -15.06 -10.10
N PHE A 40 -17.02 -15.51 -10.65
CA PHE A 40 -16.87 -16.87 -11.18
C PHE A 40 -15.41 -17.30 -11.14
N PHE A 41 -15.17 -18.55 -10.73
CA PHE A 41 -13.84 -19.16 -10.72
C PHE A 41 -13.93 -20.63 -11.15
N ALA A 42 -13.16 -21.01 -12.17
CA ALA A 42 -13.11 -22.35 -12.67
C ALA A 42 -11.68 -22.83 -12.93
N LYS A 43 -11.47 -24.15 -12.85
CA LYS A 43 -10.21 -24.81 -13.19
C LYS A 43 -10.44 -25.81 -14.30
N TYR A 44 -9.92 -25.52 -15.50
CA TYR A 44 -10.01 -26.39 -16.67
C TYR A 44 -8.61 -26.85 -17.05
N GLY A 45 -8.31 -28.14 -16.77
CA GLY A 45 -6.95 -28.67 -16.89
C GLY A 45 -5.95 -27.86 -16.09
N ASN A 46 -4.92 -27.35 -16.75
CA ASN A 46 -3.89 -26.49 -16.14
C ASN A 46 -4.17 -24.99 -16.33
N THR A 47 -5.40 -24.60 -16.66
CA THR A 47 -5.81 -23.21 -16.84
C THR A 47 -6.85 -22.83 -15.80
N THR A 48 -6.67 -21.69 -15.17
CA THR A 48 -7.68 -21.08 -14.29
C THR A 48 -8.40 -19.95 -15.01
N ILE A 49 -9.71 -19.90 -14.85
CA ILE A 49 -10.60 -18.88 -15.39
C ILE A 49 -11.20 -18.11 -14.22
N THR A 50 -10.97 -16.80 -14.14
CA THR A 50 -11.48 -15.96 -13.06
C THR A 50 -12.24 -14.78 -13.65
N ILE A 51 -13.50 -14.59 -13.25
CA ILE A 51 -14.27 -13.40 -13.62
C ILE A 51 -14.42 -12.52 -12.40
N TYR A 52 -14.01 -11.27 -12.55
CA TYR A 52 -14.20 -10.20 -11.57
C TYR A 52 -15.37 -9.32 -11.99
N THR A 53 -16.24 -9.04 -11.04
CA THR A 53 -17.40 -8.14 -11.23
C THR A 53 -17.31 -6.97 -10.28
N SER A 54 -17.42 -5.76 -10.81
CA SER A 54 -17.42 -4.52 -10.03
C SER A 54 -18.46 -3.54 -10.59
N LYS A 55 -18.65 -2.40 -9.91
CA LYS A 55 -19.51 -1.30 -10.42
C LYS A 55 -19.06 -0.75 -11.78
N LYS A 56 -17.80 -1.01 -12.19
CA LYS A 56 -17.22 -0.55 -13.47
C LYS A 56 -17.37 -1.58 -14.59
N GLY A 57 -17.98 -2.73 -14.35
CA GLY A 57 -18.16 -3.80 -15.33
C GLY A 57 -17.48 -5.11 -14.94
N HIS A 58 -17.35 -6.01 -15.91
CA HIS A 58 -16.80 -7.34 -15.74
C HIS A 58 -15.44 -7.47 -16.42
N LYS A 59 -14.55 -8.29 -15.85
CA LYS A 59 -13.24 -8.61 -16.41
C LYS A 59 -12.95 -10.08 -16.22
N VAL A 60 -12.53 -10.74 -17.29
CA VAL A 60 -12.06 -12.15 -17.23
C VAL A 60 -10.54 -12.20 -17.24
N ILE A 61 -9.99 -13.17 -16.51
CA ILE A 61 -8.57 -13.53 -16.51
C ILE A 61 -8.46 -15.04 -16.75
N PHE A 62 -7.67 -15.41 -17.76
CA PHE A 62 -7.23 -16.77 -18.02
C PHE A 62 -5.77 -16.88 -17.60
N SER A 63 -5.41 -17.88 -16.78
CA SER A 63 -4.03 -18.07 -16.28
C SER A 63 -3.62 -19.52 -16.43
N GLY A 64 -2.40 -19.77 -16.86
CA GLY A 64 -1.83 -21.10 -17.03
C GLY A 64 -1.25 -21.34 -18.43
N PRO A 65 -0.69 -22.52 -18.67
CA PRO A 65 0.00 -22.84 -19.93
C PRO A 65 -0.87 -22.68 -21.17
N ASN A 66 -2.18 -23.01 -21.09
CA ASN A 66 -3.12 -22.94 -22.21
C ASN A 66 -3.99 -21.66 -22.18
N ALA A 67 -3.67 -20.69 -21.34
CA ALA A 67 -4.48 -19.49 -21.15
C ALA A 67 -4.78 -18.73 -22.46
N LEU A 68 -3.84 -18.65 -23.38
CA LEU A 68 -4.06 -18.00 -24.69
C LEU A 68 -5.09 -18.74 -25.52
N LYS A 69 -4.96 -20.05 -25.63
CA LYS A 69 -5.88 -20.89 -26.40
C LYS A 69 -7.32 -20.78 -25.86
N GLU A 70 -7.46 -20.87 -24.55
CA GLU A 70 -8.77 -20.77 -23.89
C GLU A 70 -9.36 -19.35 -24.03
N ALA A 71 -8.55 -18.30 -23.89
CA ALA A 71 -8.99 -16.92 -24.05
C ALA A 71 -9.44 -16.61 -25.50
N GLN A 72 -8.76 -17.17 -26.50
CA GLN A 72 -9.08 -16.99 -27.92
C GLN A 72 -10.39 -17.60 -28.36
N LEU A 73 -10.93 -18.55 -27.60
CA LEU A 73 -12.29 -19.10 -27.84
C LEU A 73 -13.37 -18.00 -27.67
N PHE A 74 -13.11 -17.02 -26.83
CA PHE A 74 -14.06 -15.94 -26.50
C PHE A 74 -13.63 -14.57 -27.05
N ASN A 75 -12.35 -14.38 -27.29
CA ASN A 75 -11.80 -13.18 -27.92
C ASN A 75 -10.64 -13.57 -28.87
N PRO A 76 -10.91 -13.73 -30.19
CA PRO A 76 -9.88 -14.13 -31.15
C PRO A 76 -8.68 -13.17 -31.22
N GLN A 77 -8.83 -11.92 -30.77
CA GLN A 77 -7.76 -10.94 -30.70
C GLN A 77 -7.01 -10.96 -29.35
N ALA A 78 -7.33 -11.91 -28.46
CA ALA A 78 -6.65 -12.02 -27.19
C ALA A 78 -5.16 -12.29 -27.41
N GLN A 79 -4.32 -11.53 -26.72
CA GLN A 79 -2.88 -11.66 -26.74
C GLN A 79 -2.37 -11.90 -25.32
N ILE A 80 -1.26 -12.64 -25.22
CA ILE A 80 -0.55 -12.73 -23.94
C ILE A 80 -0.16 -11.31 -23.55
N LYS A 81 -0.75 -10.81 -22.45
CA LYS A 81 -0.13 -9.69 -21.77
C LYS A 81 1.12 -10.28 -21.14
N GLU A 82 2.27 -9.96 -21.70
CA GLU A 82 3.53 -10.21 -21.00
C GLU A 82 3.32 -9.74 -19.57
N ALA A 83 3.42 -10.65 -18.61
CA ALA A 83 3.49 -10.25 -17.21
C ALA A 83 4.60 -9.21 -17.21
N LYS A 84 4.26 -7.94 -16.91
CA LYS A 84 5.29 -6.90 -16.79
C LYS A 84 6.42 -7.57 -16.07
N GLU A 85 7.56 -7.68 -16.74
CA GLU A 85 8.73 -8.38 -16.21
C GLU A 85 8.81 -8.07 -14.74
N LYS A 86 8.95 -9.10 -13.91
CA LYS A 86 9.27 -8.85 -12.50
C LYS A 86 10.41 -7.87 -12.54
N VAL A 87 10.16 -6.64 -12.17
CA VAL A 87 11.23 -5.69 -11.95
C VAL A 87 12.08 -6.39 -10.90
N VAL A 88 13.13 -7.05 -11.33
CA VAL A 88 14.22 -7.40 -10.45
C VAL A 88 14.60 -6.05 -9.89
N THR A 89 14.32 -5.81 -8.62
CA THR A 89 14.61 -4.55 -7.97
C THR A 89 16.11 -4.44 -7.86
N ASN A 90 16.76 -4.09 -8.97
CA ASN A 90 18.15 -3.73 -8.99
C ASN A 90 18.20 -2.27 -8.58
N PHE A 91 18.55 -2.04 -7.33
CA PHE A 91 18.80 -0.69 -6.86
C PHE A 91 19.75 0.03 -7.80
N ILE A 92 19.41 1.27 -8.15
CA ILE A 92 20.19 2.06 -9.14
C ILE A 92 21.57 2.40 -8.60
N THR A 93 21.68 2.56 -7.26
CA THR A 93 22.94 2.93 -6.61
C THR A 93 22.99 2.40 -5.17
N PHE A 94 24.19 2.04 -4.72
CA PHE A 94 24.49 1.68 -3.34
C PHE A 94 25.39 2.74 -2.66
N GLN A 95 25.48 3.94 -3.22
CA GLN A 95 26.16 5.04 -2.56
C GLN A 95 25.44 5.43 -1.28
N GLU A 96 26.15 6.09 -0.35
CA GLU A 96 25.57 6.65 0.86
C GLU A 96 24.40 7.57 0.55
N GLN A 97 23.26 7.33 1.19
CA GLN A 97 22.01 8.00 0.86
C GLN A 97 21.04 8.02 2.05
N ILE A 98 20.16 9.02 2.07
CA ILE A 98 19.05 9.12 3.01
C ILE A 98 17.76 9.15 2.21
N GLY A 99 16.78 8.33 2.57
CA GLY A 99 15.49 8.34 1.91
C GLY A 99 14.34 8.15 2.88
N SER A 100 13.15 8.57 2.47
CA SER A 100 11.96 8.48 3.32
C SER A 100 10.75 7.95 2.57
N ASP A 101 9.89 7.27 3.33
CA ASP A 101 8.61 6.73 2.88
C ASP A 101 7.58 6.81 4.02
N GLU A 102 6.30 6.64 3.70
CA GLU A 102 5.20 6.74 4.62
C GLU A 102 4.25 5.55 4.55
N VAL A 103 3.44 5.39 5.63
CA VAL A 103 2.37 4.40 5.74
C VAL A 103 1.18 4.96 6.52
N GLY A 104 0.03 4.33 6.37
CA GLY A 104 -1.20 4.72 7.08
C GLY A 104 -2.05 5.74 6.32
N PHE A 105 -1.62 6.13 5.12
CA PHE A 105 -2.26 7.17 4.32
C PHE A 105 -3.55 6.70 3.63
N GLY A 106 -3.58 5.43 3.23
CA GLY A 106 -4.76 4.78 2.66
C GLY A 106 -5.62 4.05 3.68
N ASP A 107 -5.27 4.11 4.96
CA ASP A 107 -5.94 3.41 6.04
C ASP A 107 -6.84 4.36 6.83
N PHE A 108 -8.12 4.03 6.96
CA PHE A 108 -9.06 4.81 7.75
C PHE A 108 -8.68 4.80 9.23
N PHE A 109 -8.34 3.61 9.76
CA PHE A 109 -7.88 3.43 11.12
C PHE A 109 -6.36 3.52 11.24
N GLY A 110 -5.90 3.83 12.46
CA GLY A 110 -4.48 3.86 12.78
C GLY A 110 -3.77 5.15 12.38
N PRO A 111 -2.53 5.31 12.84
CA PRO A 111 -1.75 6.53 12.69
C PRO A 111 -1.23 6.74 11.27
N LEU A 112 -0.69 7.93 11.04
CA LEU A 112 0.20 8.22 9.93
C LEU A 112 1.64 8.13 10.43
N ILE A 113 2.48 7.36 9.74
CA ILE A 113 3.89 7.19 10.10
C ILE A 113 4.75 7.52 8.89
N VAL A 114 5.73 8.39 9.08
CA VAL A 114 6.80 8.67 8.13
C VAL A 114 8.12 8.21 8.74
N VAL A 115 8.90 7.48 7.95
CA VAL A 115 10.24 7.04 8.32
C VAL A 115 11.23 7.54 7.31
N ALA A 116 12.36 8.07 7.78
CA ALA A 116 13.56 8.25 6.97
C ALA A 116 14.63 7.27 7.41
N CYS A 117 15.38 6.70 6.46
CA CYS A 117 16.50 5.79 6.72
C CYS A 117 17.78 6.31 6.05
N HIS A 118 18.89 6.17 6.76
CA HIS A 118 20.22 6.30 6.20
C HIS A 118 20.70 4.92 5.74
N PHE A 119 21.24 4.87 4.54
CA PHE A 119 21.85 3.69 3.94
C PHE A 119 23.32 3.96 3.62
N ASP A 120 24.17 3.04 3.97
CA ASP A 120 25.56 2.96 3.55
C ASP A 120 25.93 1.52 3.13
N ASN A 121 27.16 1.31 2.62
CA ASN A 121 27.61 0.01 2.13
C ASN A 121 27.60 -1.12 3.17
N LYS A 122 27.54 -0.81 4.47
CA LYS A 122 27.45 -1.82 5.54
C LYS A 122 26.09 -2.52 5.55
N LEU A 123 25.07 -1.90 4.95
CA LEU A 123 23.69 -2.41 4.90
C LEU A 123 23.35 -3.12 3.57
N VAL A 124 24.33 -3.36 2.70
CA VAL A 124 24.08 -4.02 1.39
C VAL A 124 23.45 -5.41 1.56
N ASN A 125 23.91 -6.18 2.53
CA ASN A 125 23.36 -7.52 2.76
C ASN A 125 21.91 -7.48 3.24
N GLU A 126 21.55 -6.49 4.05
CA GLU A 126 20.20 -6.29 4.57
C GLU A 126 19.22 -5.97 3.42
N VAL A 127 19.62 -5.12 2.50
CA VAL A 127 18.74 -4.75 1.37
C VAL A 127 18.72 -5.81 0.26
N SER A 128 19.76 -6.62 0.14
CA SER A 128 19.80 -7.71 -0.86
C SER A 128 18.72 -8.76 -0.60
N ASN A 129 18.33 -8.97 0.66
CA ASN A 129 17.26 -9.90 1.04
C ASN A 129 15.84 -9.38 0.74
N ILE A 130 15.68 -8.07 0.47
CA ILE A 130 14.39 -7.42 0.21
C ILE A 130 14.12 -7.13 -1.27
N ASN A 131 14.99 -7.62 -2.17
CA ASN A 131 14.88 -7.41 -3.62
C ASN A 131 13.66 -8.09 -4.28
N ASP A 132 12.92 -8.94 -3.60
CA ASP A 132 11.72 -9.60 -4.14
C ASP A 132 10.45 -9.05 -3.47
N SER A 133 9.88 -8.00 -4.05
CA SER A 133 8.66 -7.35 -3.54
C SER A 133 7.47 -8.30 -3.36
N LYS A 134 7.45 -9.46 -4.04
CA LYS A 134 6.41 -10.49 -3.86
C LYS A 134 6.57 -11.29 -2.56
N LYS A 135 7.74 -11.28 -1.96
CA LYS A 135 8.03 -11.94 -0.68
C LYS A 135 7.84 -11.01 0.52
N ILE A 136 7.69 -9.70 0.28
CA ILE A 136 7.50 -8.71 1.35
C ILE A 136 6.03 -8.74 1.78
N THR A 137 5.73 -9.64 2.71
CA THR A 137 4.42 -9.75 3.38
C THR A 137 4.50 -9.10 4.76
N ASP A 138 3.35 -8.76 5.37
CA ASP A 138 3.30 -8.26 6.75
C ASP A 138 4.00 -9.23 7.72
N LYS A 139 3.82 -10.55 7.53
CA LYS A 139 4.52 -11.58 8.32
C LYS A 139 6.03 -11.48 8.17
N PHE A 140 6.54 -11.40 6.93
CA PHE A 140 7.97 -11.22 6.70
C PHE A 140 8.52 -9.95 7.36
N ILE A 141 7.80 -8.83 7.26
CA ILE A 141 8.20 -7.55 7.86
C ILE A 141 8.30 -7.68 9.40
N LEU A 142 7.29 -8.29 10.03
CA LEU A 142 7.26 -8.50 11.49
C LEU A 142 8.39 -9.39 12.00
N GLU A 143 8.86 -10.35 11.20
CA GLU A 143 9.97 -11.23 11.52
C GLU A 143 11.34 -10.60 11.19
N TYR A 144 11.45 -9.93 10.03
CA TYR A 144 12.71 -9.46 9.49
C TYR A 144 13.19 -8.14 10.12
N ILE A 145 12.32 -7.14 10.24
CA ILE A 145 12.73 -5.81 10.73
C ILE A 145 13.32 -5.86 12.14
N PRO A 146 12.77 -6.59 13.13
CA PRO A 146 13.40 -6.70 14.44
C PRO A 146 14.84 -7.21 14.41
N SER A 147 15.20 -8.05 13.44
CA SER A 147 16.55 -8.61 13.32
C SER A 147 17.59 -7.61 12.80
N ILE A 148 17.17 -6.54 12.14
CA ILE A 148 18.07 -5.58 11.49
C ILE A 148 17.95 -4.14 12.01
N ILE A 149 16.84 -3.77 12.65
CA ILE A 149 16.49 -2.37 12.97
C ILE A 149 17.55 -1.68 13.84
N ASN A 150 18.21 -2.41 14.75
CA ASN A 150 19.25 -1.85 15.62
C ASN A 150 20.54 -1.47 14.88
N ARG A 151 20.71 -1.92 13.63
CA ARG A 151 21.86 -1.61 12.77
C ARG A 151 21.58 -0.44 11.82
N ILE A 152 20.32 0.01 11.75
CA ILE A 152 19.87 1.03 10.80
C ILE A 152 19.73 2.37 11.52
N SER A 153 20.37 3.40 11.00
CA SER A 153 20.11 4.77 11.43
C SER A 153 18.83 5.27 10.76
N PHE A 154 17.77 5.48 11.54
CA PHE A 154 16.48 5.96 11.03
C PHE A 154 15.86 7.04 11.91
N SER A 155 14.89 7.75 11.36
CA SER A 155 14.04 8.72 12.05
C SER A 155 12.58 8.36 11.80
N LYS A 156 11.85 7.99 12.86
CA LYS A 156 10.41 7.71 12.82
C LYS A 156 9.65 8.91 13.36
N LEU A 157 8.62 9.34 12.63
CA LEU A 157 7.63 10.33 13.08
C LEU A 157 6.25 9.69 12.99
N THR A 158 5.54 9.70 14.12
CA THR A 158 4.17 9.16 14.21
C THR A 158 3.20 10.29 14.52
N VAL A 159 2.15 10.40 13.73
CA VAL A 159 1.01 11.27 13.98
C VAL A 159 -0.19 10.38 14.28
N ASN A 160 -0.61 10.32 15.54
CA ASN A 160 -1.80 9.60 15.95
C ASN A 160 -3.07 10.24 15.36
N ASN A 161 -4.20 9.53 15.42
CA ASN A 161 -5.43 9.98 14.80
C ASN A 161 -5.97 11.29 15.38
N GLU A 162 -5.87 11.49 16.70
CA GLU A 162 -6.29 12.73 17.34
C GLU A 162 -5.51 13.94 16.80
N LYS A 163 -4.18 13.84 16.77
CA LYS A 163 -3.32 14.91 16.23
C LYS A 163 -3.55 15.10 14.73
N TYR A 164 -3.69 14.00 13.96
CA TYR A 164 -4.01 14.05 12.55
C TYR A 164 -5.30 14.83 12.28
N ASN A 165 -6.39 14.46 12.97
CA ASN A 165 -7.67 15.13 12.83
C ASN A 165 -7.60 16.61 13.23
N SER A 166 -6.84 16.93 14.29
CA SER A 166 -6.60 18.34 14.68
C SER A 166 -5.87 19.13 13.59
N LEU A 167 -4.89 18.53 12.90
CA LEU A 167 -4.19 19.20 11.79
C LEU A 167 -5.14 19.46 10.61
N ILE A 168 -5.98 18.49 10.27
CA ILE A 168 -7.00 18.64 9.21
C ILE A 168 -8.03 19.71 9.58
N ASP A 169 -8.52 19.71 10.83
CA ASP A 169 -9.47 20.72 11.32
C ASP A 169 -8.89 22.14 11.28
N ASN A 170 -7.57 22.28 11.46
CA ASN A 170 -6.84 23.54 11.32
C ASN A 170 -6.50 23.91 9.86
N GLY A 171 -7.06 23.19 8.88
CA GLY A 171 -6.99 23.52 7.46
C GLY A 171 -5.80 22.93 6.70
N LEU A 172 -4.95 22.13 7.33
CA LEU A 172 -3.88 21.47 6.61
C LEU A 172 -4.46 20.35 5.73
N ASN A 173 -3.97 20.25 4.51
CA ASN A 173 -4.30 19.10 3.69
C ASN A 173 -3.32 17.94 3.93
N MET A 174 -3.72 16.77 3.46
CA MET A 174 -3.00 15.53 3.68
C MET A 174 -1.58 15.53 3.09
N ASN A 175 -1.37 16.14 1.92
CA ASN A 175 -0.05 16.23 1.29
C ASN A 175 0.86 17.23 2.03
N GLU A 176 0.29 18.29 2.60
CA GLU A 176 1.03 19.23 3.43
C GLU A 176 1.55 18.55 4.71
N ILE A 177 0.70 17.78 5.38
CA ILE A 177 1.11 17.00 6.56
C ILE A 177 2.26 16.06 6.19
N LYS A 178 2.15 15.33 5.05
CA LYS A 178 3.24 14.47 4.55
C LYS A 178 4.52 15.26 4.33
N ALA A 179 4.47 16.33 3.56
CA ALA A 179 5.65 17.11 3.19
C ALA A 179 6.41 17.60 4.43
N LYS A 180 5.70 18.12 5.45
CA LYS A 180 6.29 18.55 6.72
C LYS A 180 6.94 17.40 7.48
N LEU A 181 6.31 16.22 7.51
CA LEU A 181 6.86 15.04 8.17
C LEU A 181 8.09 14.49 7.44
N HIS A 182 8.04 14.36 6.12
CA HIS A 182 9.19 13.94 5.33
C HIS A 182 10.38 14.89 5.51
N ASN A 183 10.15 16.19 5.39
CA ASN A 183 11.21 17.19 5.63
C ASN A 183 11.82 17.02 7.02
N LYS A 184 11.00 16.91 8.06
CA LYS A 184 11.49 16.74 9.44
C LYS A 184 12.27 15.46 9.65
N ALA A 185 11.80 14.34 9.09
CA ALA A 185 12.48 13.04 9.20
C ALA A 185 13.84 13.05 8.49
N LEU A 186 13.90 13.63 7.29
CA LEU A 186 15.15 13.80 6.52
C LEU A 186 16.13 14.73 7.24
N LEU A 187 15.67 15.86 7.78
CA LEU A 187 16.50 16.80 8.55
C LEU A 187 17.11 16.14 9.80
N ASN A 188 16.34 15.30 10.49
CA ASN A 188 16.84 14.56 11.64
C ASN A 188 18.03 13.67 11.28
N LEU A 189 17.99 13.02 10.11
CA LEU A 189 19.10 12.20 9.64
C LEU A 189 20.22 13.01 9.00
N LYS A 190 19.93 14.10 8.30
CA LYS A 190 20.95 15.03 7.80
C LYS A 190 21.83 15.57 8.93
N LYS A 191 21.24 15.86 10.10
CA LYS A 191 21.99 16.31 11.30
C LYS A 191 22.89 15.20 11.85
N LYS A 192 22.47 13.92 11.78
CA LYS A 192 23.28 12.77 12.22
C LYS A 192 24.36 12.37 11.20
N HIS A 193 24.08 12.57 9.92
CA HIS A 193 24.92 12.20 8.79
C HIS A 193 25.19 13.42 7.88
N PRO A 194 25.95 14.45 8.35
CA PRO A 194 26.09 15.74 7.67
C PRO A 194 26.83 15.64 6.33
N ASN A 195 27.60 14.58 6.12
CA ASN A 195 28.35 14.33 4.89
C ASN A 195 27.50 13.70 3.78
N CYS A 196 26.37 13.08 4.11
CA CYS A 196 25.45 12.53 3.13
C CYS A 196 24.80 13.65 2.30
N LYS A 197 24.91 13.55 0.96
CA LYS A 197 24.39 14.55 0.01
C LYS A 197 23.23 14.04 -0.84
N ASN A 198 22.91 12.75 -0.78
CA ASN A 198 21.90 12.10 -1.61
C ASN A 198 20.62 11.90 -0.80
N PHE A 199 19.54 12.60 -1.19
CA PHE A 199 18.24 12.53 -0.53
C PHE A 199 17.17 12.05 -1.52
N PHE A 200 16.33 11.11 -1.08
CA PHE A 200 15.30 10.48 -1.91
C PHE A 200 13.95 10.43 -1.17
N ILE A 201 12.87 10.69 -1.90
CA ILE A 201 11.50 10.52 -1.40
C ILE A 201 10.71 9.68 -2.41
N ASP A 202 9.89 8.72 -1.93
CA ASP A 202 8.83 8.16 -2.74
C ASP A 202 7.81 9.25 -3.07
N GLN A 203 7.66 9.53 -4.38
CA GLN A 203 6.96 10.73 -4.84
C GLN A 203 5.45 10.61 -4.62
N PHE A 204 4.90 11.39 -3.72
CA PHE A 204 3.47 11.51 -3.44
C PHE A 204 2.82 12.79 -4.00
N CYS A 205 3.61 13.79 -4.36
CA CYS A 205 3.17 15.02 -5.03
C CYS A 205 4.27 15.55 -5.95
N LEU A 206 3.98 16.58 -6.74
CA LEU A 206 5.01 17.25 -7.55
C LEU A 206 6.02 17.95 -6.63
N PRO A 207 7.32 18.00 -7.02
CA PRO A 207 8.37 18.66 -6.24
C PRO A 207 8.03 20.10 -5.86
N GLU A 208 7.44 20.86 -6.78
CA GLU A 208 7.04 22.25 -6.55
C GLU A 208 6.02 22.36 -5.42
N ASN A 209 5.03 21.45 -5.40
CA ASN A 209 4.02 21.41 -4.35
C ASN A 209 4.65 21.04 -2.99
N TYR A 210 5.59 20.07 -2.99
CA TYR A 210 6.31 19.70 -1.77
C TYR A 210 7.00 20.91 -1.15
N TYR A 211 7.78 21.67 -1.93
CA TYR A 211 8.48 22.86 -1.43
C TYR A 211 7.53 23.99 -1.04
N THR A 212 6.39 24.14 -1.73
CA THR A 212 5.32 25.07 -1.32
C THR A 212 4.74 24.71 0.04
N TYR A 213 4.52 23.42 0.32
CA TYR A 213 3.99 22.99 1.63
C TYR A 213 4.95 23.22 2.80
N ILE A 214 6.25 23.24 2.56
CA ILE A 214 7.26 23.44 3.61
C ILE A 214 7.91 24.83 3.59
N GLN A 215 7.43 25.77 2.79
CA GLN A 215 8.06 27.09 2.60
C GLN A 215 8.20 27.92 3.88
N TYR A 216 7.38 27.66 4.88
CA TYR A 216 7.41 28.33 6.18
C TYR A 216 8.13 27.53 7.28
N GLU A 217 8.68 26.35 6.95
CA GLU A 217 9.52 25.61 7.89
C GLU A 217 10.88 26.31 8.06
N LEU A 218 11.41 26.32 9.30
CA LEU A 218 12.68 26.99 9.61
C LEU A 218 13.88 26.40 8.86
N GLU A 219 13.82 25.11 8.54
CA GLU A 219 14.86 24.36 7.83
C GLU A 219 14.21 23.44 6.81
N ALA A 220 14.82 23.30 5.64
CA ALA A 220 14.42 22.36 4.61
C ALA A 220 15.62 21.62 4.01
N VAL A 221 15.36 20.40 3.53
CA VAL A 221 16.32 19.70 2.66
C VAL A 221 16.11 20.20 1.24
N GLU A 222 17.10 20.89 0.67
CA GLU A 222 16.94 21.60 -0.62
C GLU A 222 17.03 20.72 -1.85
N LYS A 223 17.89 19.70 -1.81
CA LYS A 223 18.17 18.84 -2.98
C LYS A 223 17.65 17.43 -2.72
N ILE A 224 16.40 17.21 -3.07
CA ILE A 224 15.73 15.91 -2.94
C ILE A 224 15.41 15.36 -4.33
N THR A 225 15.70 14.09 -4.55
CA THR A 225 15.26 13.34 -5.72
C THR A 225 13.91 12.70 -5.43
N PHE A 226 12.87 13.10 -6.16
CA PHE A 226 11.53 12.53 -6.10
C PHE A 226 11.37 11.49 -7.21
N LYS A 227 10.98 10.28 -6.87
CA LYS A 227 10.69 9.20 -7.83
C LYS A 227 9.50 8.40 -7.37
N THR A 228 8.58 8.14 -8.26
CA THR A 228 7.49 7.19 -8.02
C THR A 228 8.05 5.78 -7.92
N LYS A 229 7.63 5.03 -6.92
CA LYS A 229 8.16 3.68 -6.59
C LYS A 229 9.65 3.71 -6.26
N ALA A 230 10.07 4.74 -5.54
CA ALA A 230 11.46 4.92 -5.15
C ALA A 230 11.98 3.76 -4.27
N GLU A 231 11.10 3.08 -3.54
CA GLU A 231 11.40 1.88 -2.77
C GLU A 231 11.96 0.72 -3.62
N SER A 232 11.65 0.71 -4.92
CA SER A 232 12.21 -0.27 -5.85
C SER A 232 13.56 0.13 -6.45
N MET A 233 13.98 1.38 -6.27
CA MET A 233 15.16 1.98 -6.91
C MET A 233 16.27 2.32 -5.92
N TYR A 234 15.91 2.72 -4.70
CA TYR A 234 16.83 3.26 -3.70
C TYR A 234 16.76 2.49 -2.38
N PRO A 235 17.86 1.88 -1.94
CA PRO A 235 17.91 1.07 -0.70
C PRO A 235 17.40 1.83 0.54
N CYS A 236 17.73 3.12 0.65
CA CYS A 236 17.28 3.95 1.78
C CYS A 236 15.74 4.08 1.84
N VAL A 237 15.07 4.21 0.68
CA VAL A 237 13.61 4.28 0.62
C VAL A 237 12.99 2.92 0.88
N ALA A 238 13.57 1.83 0.34
CA ALA A 238 13.12 0.47 0.62
C ALA A 238 13.15 0.15 2.12
N LEU A 239 14.25 0.47 2.81
CA LEU A 239 14.36 0.31 4.26
C LEU A 239 13.34 1.20 5.00
N ALA A 240 13.17 2.45 4.57
CA ALA A 240 12.20 3.37 5.17
C ALA A 240 10.77 2.82 5.05
N SER A 241 10.39 2.32 3.89
CA SER A 241 9.09 1.70 3.61
C SER A 241 8.82 0.52 4.53
N MET A 242 9.78 -0.41 4.65
CA MET A 242 9.63 -1.59 5.50
C MET A 242 9.56 -1.24 6.99
N ILE A 243 10.40 -0.31 7.46
CA ILE A 243 10.38 0.12 8.86
C ILE A 243 9.07 0.89 9.15
N ALA A 244 8.60 1.74 8.23
CA ALA A 244 7.31 2.42 8.37
C ALA A 244 6.18 1.39 8.51
N ARG A 245 6.14 0.39 7.62
CA ARG A 245 5.13 -0.69 7.66
C ARG A 245 5.20 -1.50 8.95
N TYR A 246 6.40 -1.88 9.40
CA TYR A 246 6.61 -2.55 10.68
C TYR A 246 6.02 -1.74 11.84
N CYS A 247 6.37 -0.45 11.92
CA CYS A 247 5.87 0.43 12.96
C CYS A 247 4.34 0.57 12.91
N PHE A 248 3.76 0.68 11.72
CA PHE A 248 2.32 0.75 11.55
C PHE A 248 1.61 -0.51 12.04
N LEU A 249 2.13 -1.69 11.70
CA LEU A 249 1.58 -2.97 12.16
C LEU A 249 1.60 -3.05 13.68
N LYS A 250 2.67 -2.61 14.33
CA LYS A 250 2.77 -2.57 15.79
C LYS A 250 1.81 -1.56 16.43
N GLU A 251 1.60 -0.40 15.82
CA GLU A 251 0.60 0.57 16.29
C GLU A 251 -0.84 0.04 16.13
N MET A 252 -1.13 -0.70 15.05
CA MET A 252 -2.43 -1.35 14.85
C MET A 252 -2.67 -2.47 15.87
N GLU A 253 -1.63 -3.21 16.23
CA GLU A 253 -1.67 -4.22 17.30
C GLU A 253 -2.01 -3.57 18.66
N VAL A 254 -1.32 -2.48 19.02
CA VAL A 254 -1.59 -1.71 20.24
C VAL A 254 -3.02 -1.16 20.26
N LEU A 255 -3.53 -0.66 19.13
CA LEU A 255 -4.93 -0.24 19.04
C LEU A 255 -5.89 -1.41 19.26
N SER A 256 -5.61 -2.55 18.64
CA SER A 256 -6.44 -3.75 18.76
C SER A 256 -6.49 -4.27 20.20
N GLU A 257 -5.37 -4.27 20.90
CA GLU A 257 -5.29 -4.63 22.31
C GLU A 257 -6.05 -3.64 23.20
N LYS A 258 -5.85 -2.33 22.99
CA LYS A 258 -6.49 -1.26 23.77
C LYS A 258 -8.03 -1.36 23.76
N TYR A 259 -8.59 -1.66 22.59
CA TYR A 259 -10.05 -1.70 22.42
C TYR A 259 -10.63 -3.13 22.42
N ALA A 260 -9.81 -4.16 22.59
CA ALA A 260 -10.22 -5.56 22.49
C ALA A 260 -11.06 -5.82 21.22
N MET A 261 -10.56 -5.30 20.06
CA MET A 261 -11.15 -5.44 18.72
C MET A 261 -10.04 -5.46 17.70
N GLU A 262 -10.08 -6.34 16.69
CA GLU A 262 -9.06 -6.43 15.63
C GLU A 262 -9.29 -5.37 14.57
N PHE A 263 -8.49 -4.29 14.58
CA PHE A 263 -8.64 -3.17 13.67
C PHE A 263 -8.26 -3.55 12.23
N PRO A 264 -9.17 -3.40 11.25
CA PRO A 264 -8.87 -3.68 9.85
C PRO A 264 -8.03 -2.56 9.22
N LYS A 265 -7.22 -2.94 8.22
CA LYS A 265 -6.43 -2.02 7.39
C LYS A 265 -7.22 -1.59 6.15
N GLY A 266 -6.81 -0.46 5.54
CA GLY A 266 -7.44 0.09 4.35
C GLY A 266 -8.65 0.96 4.65
N ALA A 267 -9.55 1.11 3.66
CA ALA A 267 -10.74 1.95 3.73
C ALA A 267 -11.94 1.37 2.95
N GLY A 268 -11.97 0.05 2.79
CA GLY A 268 -13.04 -0.66 2.07
C GLY A 268 -14.25 -0.98 2.94
N LEU A 269 -15.19 -1.77 2.41
CA LEU A 269 -16.45 -2.13 3.06
C LEU A 269 -16.28 -2.83 4.43
N GLN A 270 -15.23 -3.66 4.56
CA GLN A 270 -14.91 -4.31 5.84
C GLN A 270 -14.61 -3.28 6.93
N VAL A 271 -13.91 -2.20 6.56
CA VAL A 271 -13.60 -1.08 7.46
C VAL A 271 -14.87 -0.33 7.87
N ASP A 272 -15.80 -0.11 6.93
CA ASP A 272 -17.09 0.52 7.24
C ASP A 272 -17.92 -0.30 8.21
N ASN A 273 -17.94 -1.63 8.07
CA ASN A 273 -18.67 -2.52 8.97
C ASN A 273 -18.05 -2.52 10.37
N PHE A 274 -16.72 -2.65 10.45
CA PHE A 274 -16.00 -2.54 11.71
C PHE A 274 -16.22 -1.19 12.40
N ALA A 275 -16.24 -0.08 11.65
CA ALA A 275 -16.49 1.25 12.21
C ALA A 275 -17.86 1.36 12.86
N LYS A 276 -18.90 0.70 12.30
CA LYS A 276 -20.24 0.64 12.92
C LYS A 276 -20.21 -0.13 14.24
N GLU A 277 -19.53 -1.29 14.27
CA GLU A 277 -19.38 -2.08 15.50
C GLU A 277 -18.61 -1.30 16.57
N PHE A 278 -17.54 -0.61 16.18
CA PHE A 278 -16.76 0.24 17.06
C PHE A 278 -17.61 1.38 17.64
N ILE A 279 -18.41 2.07 16.82
CA ILE A 279 -19.29 3.15 17.26
C ILE A 279 -20.36 2.62 18.22
N ASN A 280 -20.93 1.45 17.96
CA ASN A 280 -21.93 0.83 18.85
C ASN A 280 -21.34 0.51 20.22
N LYS A 281 -20.07 0.14 20.29
CA LYS A 281 -19.41 -0.27 21.54
C LYS A 281 -18.81 0.91 22.31
N TYR A 282 -18.20 1.89 21.62
CA TYR A 282 -17.41 2.96 22.24
C TYR A 282 -17.98 4.37 21.99
N GLY A 283 -18.97 4.49 21.12
CA GLY A 283 -19.55 5.76 20.73
C GLY A 283 -18.79 6.49 19.63
N ILE A 284 -19.50 7.38 18.91
CA ILE A 284 -18.96 8.09 17.75
C ILE A 284 -17.83 9.06 18.11
N LYS A 285 -17.84 9.61 19.32
CA LYS A 285 -16.79 10.54 19.77
C LYS A 285 -15.43 9.86 19.87
N GLU A 286 -15.41 8.58 20.28
CA GLU A 286 -14.19 7.80 20.42
C GLU A 286 -13.56 7.46 19.05
N LEU A 287 -14.36 7.48 17.98
CA LEU A 287 -13.85 7.26 16.61
C LEU A 287 -12.73 8.25 16.22
N ARG A 288 -12.78 9.50 16.76
CA ARG A 288 -11.75 10.52 16.52
C ARG A 288 -10.36 10.09 16.97
N ASN A 289 -10.27 9.24 17.98
CA ASN A 289 -9.01 8.77 18.55
C ASN A 289 -8.37 7.62 17.76
N VAL A 290 -9.14 6.96 16.89
CA VAL A 290 -8.68 5.77 16.16
C VAL A 290 -8.80 5.87 14.63
N ALA A 291 -9.54 6.86 14.10
CA ALA A 291 -9.82 7.00 12.67
C ALA A 291 -9.52 8.40 12.12
N LYS A 292 -9.30 8.49 10.81
CA LYS A 292 -9.08 9.72 10.05
C LYS A 292 -10.43 10.25 9.52
N LEU A 293 -10.97 11.31 10.15
CA LEU A 293 -12.32 11.77 9.93
C LEU A 293 -12.57 12.48 8.57
N ASN A 294 -11.53 12.80 7.84
CA ASN A 294 -11.63 13.35 6.49
C ASN A 294 -11.89 12.29 5.40
N PHE A 295 -11.86 11.00 5.75
CA PHE A 295 -12.14 9.90 4.82
C PHE A 295 -13.63 9.81 4.48
N ALA A 296 -13.93 9.29 3.28
CA ALA A 296 -15.30 9.04 2.83
C ALA A 296 -16.07 8.09 3.77
N ASN A 297 -15.37 7.14 4.40
CA ASN A 297 -15.91 6.24 5.40
C ASN A 297 -16.64 6.99 6.51
N TYR A 298 -16.02 8.02 7.09
CA TYR A 298 -16.63 8.82 8.16
C TYR A 298 -17.88 9.59 7.67
N LYS A 299 -17.78 10.22 6.49
CA LYS A 299 -18.94 10.92 5.89
C LYS A 299 -20.13 10.00 5.65
N ASN A 300 -19.86 8.77 5.15
CA ASN A 300 -20.89 7.76 4.92
C ASN A 300 -21.52 7.26 6.23
N LEU A 301 -20.73 7.14 7.29
CA LEU A 301 -21.22 6.75 8.61
C LEU A 301 -22.16 7.81 9.18
N ILE A 302 -21.75 9.09 9.19
CA ILE A 302 -22.59 10.18 9.72
C ILE A 302 -23.90 10.29 8.96
N ASN A 303 -23.86 10.30 7.63
CA ASN A 303 -25.07 10.47 6.80
C ASN A 303 -26.11 9.37 7.05
N LYS A 304 -25.67 8.13 7.35
CA LYS A 304 -26.59 7.03 7.65
C LYS A 304 -27.12 7.03 9.08
N TRP A 305 -26.39 7.62 10.02
CA TRP A 305 -26.77 7.61 11.44
C TRP A 305 -27.57 8.84 11.86
N TYR A 306 -27.31 10.00 11.25
CA TYR A 306 -27.98 11.26 11.59
C TYR A 306 -29.12 11.64 10.63
N PHE A 307 -29.14 11.07 9.43
CA PHE A 307 -30.18 11.27 8.45
C PHE A 307 -30.59 9.91 7.85
N PRO A 308 -31.33 9.04 8.60
CA PRO A 308 -31.93 7.88 7.98
C PRO A 308 -32.87 8.39 6.88
N ILE A 309 -32.54 8.03 5.62
CA ILE A 309 -33.44 8.28 4.49
C ILE A 309 -34.72 7.50 4.79
N SER A 310 -35.81 8.24 5.05
CA SER A 310 -37.19 7.75 5.26
C SER A 310 -37.70 7.04 4.00
#